data_83532082f19202ff8256eb06a54788b0
#
_entry.id   83532082f19202ff8256eb06a54788b0
#
_cell.length_a   1.000
_cell.length_b   1.000
_cell.length_c   1.000
_cell.angle_alpha   90.00
_cell.angle_beta   90.00
_cell.angle_gamma   90.00
#
_symmetry.space_group_name_H-M   'P 1'
#
loop_
_entity.id
_entity.type
_entity.pdbx_description
1 polymer ?
#
loop_
_entity_poly.entity_id
_entity_poly.type
_entity_poly.pdbx_seq_one_letter_code
_entity_poly.pdbx_strand_id
1 'polypeptide(L)'
;MDHHTPPPTAPAEQKHRPAGGRRALAALVAVLAVVTTAFVAGAATAGPAGATSVEDVFTSNINHARASRGIPRLAVSADLVRVARGQASRMASQDLLYHNPNLTSEVTNWRWVGENVGYGPDAETVVVAFMQSAPHKANILDRDYTQVGVGAVTVGDRVWVAEVFRRPLHVTKSPTLASFQHTLRLGSAGAAVSRVQGRLHLRQTGYYGSYTRAAVVRFQHAQGWAGRGNVGPKTWNRLF
;
A
#
# COMPACT_ATOMS: atom_id res chain seq x y z
N MET A 1 -9.39 -6.95 33.73
CA MET A 1 -9.77 -5.89 32.75
C MET A 1 -8.48 -5.40 32.13
N ASP A 2 -8.05 -6.07 31.06
CA ASP A 2 -6.83 -5.71 30.34
C ASP A 2 -7.11 -4.49 29.47
N HIS A 3 -6.57 -3.35 29.88
CA HIS A 3 -6.56 -2.13 29.06
C HIS A 3 -5.60 -2.36 27.88
N HIS A 4 -6.14 -2.81 26.77
CA HIS A 4 -5.38 -2.93 25.52
C HIS A 4 -5.09 -1.50 25.02
N THR A 5 -3.92 -0.99 25.37
CA THR A 5 -3.43 0.29 24.84
C THR A 5 -3.16 0.09 23.34
N PRO A 6 -3.75 0.88 22.43
CA PRO A 6 -3.46 0.75 21.02
C PRO A 6 -1.96 1.02 20.77
N PRO A 7 -1.36 0.37 19.77
CA PRO A 7 0.05 0.56 19.45
C PRO A 7 0.34 2.02 19.11
N PRO A 8 1.52 2.54 19.47
CA PRO A 8 1.90 3.91 19.16
C PRO A 8 1.96 4.10 17.63
N THR A 9 1.27 5.12 17.17
CA THR A 9 1.35 5.59 15.78
C THR A 9 2.22 6.84 15.76
N ALA A 10 3.14 6.94 14.79
CA ALA A 10 3.86 8.19 14.57
C ALA A 10 2.86 9.29 14.24
N PRO A 11 3.12 10.55 14.61
CA PRO A 11 2.31 11.66 14.15
C PRO A 11 2.25 11.64 12.62
N ALA A 12 1.06 11.76 12.04
CA ALA A 12 0.93 11.80 10.60
C ALA A 12 1.61 13.05 10.07
N GLU A 13 2.50 12.86 9.12
CA GLU A 13 3.16 13.96 8.44
C GLU A 13 2.16 14.72 7.58
N GLN A 14 2.25 16.05 7.66
CA GLN A 14 1.36 16.92 6.91
C GLN A 14 1.57 16.76 5.41
N LYS A 15 0.48 16.87 4.67
CA LYS A 15 0.44 16.93 3.21
C LYS A 15 1.46 17.93 2.67
N HIS A 16 2.46 17.46 1.94
CA HIS A 16 3.48 18.30 1.34
C HIS A 16 2.93 19.06 0.13
N ARG A 17 3.12 20.38 0.13
CA ARG A 17 2.85 21.30 -0.98
C ARG A 17 4.18 21.76 -1.58
N PRO A 18 4.30 21.88 -2.90
CA PRO A 18 5.48 22.53 -3.46
C PRO A 18 5.56 23.97 -2.91
N ALA A 19 6.77 24.39 -2.56
CA ALA A 19 7.03 25.65 -1.90
C ALA A 19 6.58 26.84 -2.74
N GLY A 20 5.50 27.45 -2.31
CA GLY A 20 4.99 28.73 -2.73
C GLY A 20 4.47 29.44 -1.48
N GLY A 21 5.36 29.91 -0.63
CA GLY A 21 5.08 30.87 0.41
C GLY A 21 4.63 30.36 1.78
N ARG A 22 5.54 30.55 2.73
CA ARG A 22 5.44 30.72 4.20
C ARG A 22 5.71 29.51 5.08
N ARG A 23 6.70 29.74 5.94
CA ARG A 23 7.31 28.88 6.95
C ARG A 23 6.37 28.60 8.12
N ALA A 24 6.38 27.38 8.66
CA ALA A 24 6.00 27.08 10.03
C ALA A 24 7.00 26.07 10.62
N LEU A 25 7.42 26.33 11.86
CA LEU A 25 8.45 25.61 12.62
C LEU A 25 7.95 24.25 13.11
N ALA A 26 8.86 23.28 13.09
CA ALA A 26 8.68 21.96 13.71
C ALA A 26 9.14 21.99 15.19
N ALA A 27 8.41 21.30 16.05
CA ALA A 27 8.86 20.96 17.40
C ALA A 27 9.11 19.46 17.51
N LEU A 28 10.32 19.10 17.93
CA LEU A 28 10.82 17.74 18.10
C LEU A 28 10.62 17.30 19.56
N VAL A 29 10.07 16.14 19.82
CA VAL A 29 10.19 15.46 21.11
C VAL A 29 10.68 14.03 20.85
N ALA A 30 11.88 13.75 21.37
CA ALA A 30 12.50 12.44 21.35
C ALA A 30 12.25 11.72 22.67
N VAL A 31 11.88 10.44 22.64
CA VAL A 31 11.96 9.53 23.78
C VAL A 31 12.82 8.34 23.37
N LEU A 32 13.89 8.14 24.13
CA LEU A 32 14.91 7.09 23.95
C LEU A 32 14.56 5.88 24.80
N ALA A 33 14.48 4.70 24.20
CA ALA A 33 14.57 3.43 24.91
C ALA A 33 15.47 2.45 24.15
N VAL A 34 16.56 2.06 24.76
CA VAL A 34 17.54 1.08 24.25
C VAL A 34 17.17 -0.31 24.75
N VAL A 35 16.94 -1.24 23.84
CA VAL A 35 16.97 -2.68 24.15
C VAL A 35 17.69 -3.39 22.99
N THR A 36 18.79 -4.04 23.33
CA THR A 36 19.58 -4.88 22.42
C THR A 36 19.01 -6.30 22.39
N THR A 37 18.67 -6.82 21.22
CA THR A 37 18.47 -8.24 20.97
C THR A 37 18.95 -8.68 19.60
N ALA A 38 19.46 -9.89 19.55
CA ALA A 38 20.19 -10.51 18.46
C ALA A 38 19.37 -10.73 17.19
N PHE A 39 20.01 -10.47 16.05
CA PHE A 39 19.48 -10.68 14.70
C PHE A 39 19.45 -12.17 14.36
N VAL A 40 18.27 -12.72 14.15
CA VAL A 40 18.07 -13.98 13.41
C VAL A 40 17.48 -13.62 12.06
N ALA A 41 18.23 -13.84 10.99
CA ALA A 41 17.76 -13.69 9.62
C ALA A 41 16.70 -14.77 9.33
N GLY A 42 15.44 -14.45 9.55
CA GLY A 42 14.31 -15.29 9.17
C GLY A 42 14.06 -15.22 7.66
N ALA A 43 14.20 -16.34 6.97
CA ALA A 43 13.75 -16.48 5.58
C ALA A 43 12.25 -16.17 5.51
N ALA A 44 11.86 -15.24 4.64
CA ALA A 44 10.47 -14.93 4.36
C ALA A 44 9.80 -16.19 3.79
N THR A 45 9.05 -16.92 4.60
CA THR A 45 8.22 -18.02 4.14
C THR A 45 7.10 -17.46 3.28
N ALA A 46 7.05 -17.85 2.02
CA ALA A 46 5.91 -17.58 1.15
C ALA A 46 4.67 -18.23 1.79
N GLY A 47 3.73 -17.42 2.26
CA GLY A 47 2.48 -17.90 2.83
C GLY A 47 1.66 -18.71 1.81
N PRO A 48 0.69 -19.51 2.26
CA PRO A 48 -0.08 -20.40 1.40
C PRO A 48 -0.75 -19.64 0.26
N ALA A 49 -0.76 -20.25 -0.93
CA ALA A 49 -1.35 -19.68 -2.15
C ALA A 49 -2.86 -19.48 -1.96
N GLY A 50 -3.26 -18.26 -1.63
CA GLY A 50 -4.68 -17.91 -1.39
C GLY A 50 -4.89 -16.88 -0.28
N ALA A 51 -3.91 -16.61 0.58
CA ALA A 51 -4.02 -15.60 1.62
C ALA A 51 -4.04 -14.17 1.01
N THR A 52 -4.94 -13.33 1.50
CA THR A 52 -4.92 -11.90 1.20
C THR A 52 -3.61 -11.32 1.72
N SER A 53 -2.87 -10.59 0.88
CA SER A 53 -1.64 -9.96 1.36
C SER A 53 -1.98 -8.85 2.37
N VAL A 54 -1.06 -8.62 3.31
CA VAL A 54 -1.19 -7.53 4.27
C VAL A 54 -1.43 -6.20 3.55
N GLU A 55 -0.73 -5.94 2.46
CA GLU A 55 -0.89 -4.73 1.64
C GLU A 55 -2.28 -4.64 0.99
N ASP A 56 -2.87 -5.79 0.60
CA ASP A 56 -4.24 -5.84 0.06
C ASP A 56 -5.27 -5.47 1.14
N VAL A 57 -5.06 -5.88 2.40
CA VAL A 57 -5.93 -5.49 3.53
C VAL A 57 -5.96 -3.97 3.66
N PHE A 58 -4.80 -3.32 3.76
CA PHE A 58 -4.72 -1.85 3.86
C PHE A 58 -5.35 -1.15 2.65
N THR A 59 -4.95 -1.51 1.44
CA THR A 59 -5.47 -0.90 0.20
C THR A 59 -6.99 -1.03 0.10
N SER A 60 -7.52 -2.18 0.50
CA SER A 60 -8.94 -2.44 0.52
C SER A 60 -9.68 -1.57 1.52
N ASN A 61 -9.13 -1.44 2.73
CA ASN A 61 -9.75 -0.64 3.79
C ASN A 61 -9.70 0.86 3.48
N ILE A 62 -8.58 1.39 2.96
CA ILE A 62 -8.50 2.76 2.45
C ILE A 62 -9.62 3.03 1.46
N ASN A 63 -9.75 2.19 0.44
CA ASN A 63 -10.72 2.39 -0.62
C ASN A 63 -12.17 2.11 -0.18
N HIS A 64 -12.38 1.28 0.83
CA HIS A 64 -13.69 1.09 1.47
C HIS A 64 -14.06 2.34 2.28
N ALA A 65 -13.15 2.84 3.12
CA ALA A 65 -13.39 4.02 3.94
C ALA A 65 -13.72 5.26 3.11
N ARG A 66 -13.07 5.41 1.95
CA ARG A 66 -13.35 6.48 0.99
C ARG A 66 -14.71 6.29 0.32
N ALA A 67 -14.96 5.11 -0.24
CA ALA A 67 -16.19 4.83 -0.99
C ALA A 67 -17.44 4.98 -0.11
N SER A 68 -17.39 4.53 1.15
CA SER A 68 -18.51 4.68 2.11
C SER A 68 -18.84 6.14 2.46
N ARG A 69 -17.95 7.08 2.09
CA ARG A 69 -18.12 8.53 2.29
C ARG A 69 -18.26 9.31 0.98
N GLY A 70 -18.54 8.63 -0.14
CA GLY A 70 -18.66 9.26 -1.45
C GLY A 70 -17.38 9.93 -1.94
N ILE A 71 -16.21 9.45 -1.49
CA ILE A 71 -14.90 9.91 -1.95
C ILE A 71 -14.40 8.91 -3.00
N PRO A 72 -13.89 9.40 -4.17
CA PRO A 72 -13.34 8.51 -5.19
C PRO A 72 -12.25 7.61 -4.62
N ARG A 73 -12.23 6.35 -5.07
CA ARG A 73 -11.18 5.38 -4.71
C ARG A 73 -9.82 5.85 -5.24
N LEU A 74 -8.77 5.54 -4.49
CA LEU A 74 -7.39 5.76 -4.94
C LEU A 74 -6.96 4.65 -5.88
N ALA A 75 -6.28 5.03 -6.96
CA ALA A 75 -5.60 4.08 -7.84
C ALA A 75 -4.27 3.65 -7.21
N VAL A 76 -4.00 2.35 -7.20
CA VAL A 76 -2.70 1.85 -6.74
C VAL A 76 -1.63 2.15 -7.78
N SER A 77 -0.50 2.71 -7.34
CA SER A 77 0.65 3.06 -8.19
C SER A 77 1.89 2.28 -7.78
N ALA A 78 2.50 1.57 -8.75
CA ALA A 78 3.61 0.66 -8.47
C ALA A 78 4.87 1.36 -7.92
N ASP A 79 5.11 2.60 -8.35
CA ASP A 79 6.20 3.43 -7.84
C ASP A 79 5.98 3.82 -6.37
N LEU A 80 4.74 4.15 -5.99
CA LEU A 80 4.38 4.43 -4.59
C LEU A 80 4.48 3.17 -3.72
N VAL A 81 4.04 2.00 -4.24
CA VAL A 81 4.21 0.72 -3.53
C VAL A 81 5.68 0.44 -3.24
N ARG A 82 6.58 0.70 -4.21
CA ARG A 82 8.02 0.54 -4.01
C ARG A 82 8.56 1.46 -2.91
N VAL A 83 8.17 2.73 -2.90
CA VAL A 83 8.58 3.70 -1.86
C VAL A 83 8.04 3.27 -0.49
N ALA A 84 6.77 2.91 -0.41
CA ALA A 84 6.12 2.48 0.82
C ALA A 84 6.78 1.20 1.39
N ARG A 85 7.07 0.19 0.55
CA ARG A 85 7.78 -1.02 0.96
C ARG A 85 9.19 -0.71 1.47
N GLY A 86 9.89 0.20 0.80
CA GLY A 86 11.21 0.67 1.26
C GLY A 86 11.12 1.27 2.66
N GLN A 87 10.14 2.10 2.94
CA GLN A 87 9.95 2.70 4.26
C GLN A 87 9.55 1.67 5.32
N ALA A 88 8.60 0.80 5.03
CA ALA A 88 8.22 -0.28 5.95
C ALA A 88 9.42 -1.17 6.31
N SER A 89 10.26 -1.52 5.32
CA SER A 89 11.48 -2.30 5.54
C SER A 89 12.51 -1.55 6.39
N ARG A 90 12.71 -0.25 6.16
CA ARG A 90 13.62 0.57 6.98
C ARG A 90 13.18 0.61 8.44
N MET A 91 11.89 0.87 8.68
CA MET A 91 11.32 0.89 10.03
C MET A 91 11.46 -0.47 10.73
N ALA A 92 11.11 -1.55 10.02
CA ALA A 92 11.19 -2.90 10.55
C ALA A 92 12.65 -3.32 10.89
N SER A 93 13.63 -2.97 10.02
CA SER A 93 15.04 -3.32 10.24
C SER A 93 15.68 -2.54 11.38
N GLN A 94 15.16 -1.36 11.70
CA GLN A 94 15.70 -0.49 12.77
C GLN A 94 14.87 -0.56 14.06
N ASP A 95 13.76 -1.32 14.04
CA ASP A 95 12.75 -1.33 15.11
C ASP A 95 12.34 0.08 15.56
N LEU A 96 12.20 0.99 14.59
CA LEU A 96 11.94 2.41 14.82
C LEU A 96 10.83 2.94 13.92
N LEU A 97 9.82 3.58 14.52
CA LEU A 97 8.73 4.21 13.82
C LEU A 97 9.08 5.66 13.46
N TYR A 98 9.18 5.96 12.16
CA TYR A 98 9.46 7.30 11.67
C TYR A 98 8.96 7.47 10.22
N HIS A 99 8.66 8.70 9.86
CA HIS A 99 8.32 9.05 8.48
C HIS A 99 9.54 9.01 7.56
N ASN A 100 9.31 8.71 6.28
CA ASN A 100 10.35 8.71 5.27
C ASN A 100 10.92 10.13 5.10
N PRO A 101 12.18 10.39 5.54
CA PRO A 101 12.79 11.72 5.43
C PRO A 101 13.03 12.14 3.97
N ASN A 102 13.03 11.17 3.06
CA ASN A 102 13.25 11.37 1.63
C ASN A 102 11.96 11.25 0.80
N LEU A 103 10.77 11.31 1.43
CA LEU A 103 9.50 11.09 0.76
C LEU A 103 9.35 11.93 -0.51
N THR A 104 9.63 13.23 -0.41
CA THR A 104 9.48 14.19 -1.51
C THR A 104 10.49 14.01 -2.65
N SER A 105 11.62 13.35 -2.41
CA SER A 105 12.63 13.01 -3.43
C SER A 105 12.45 11.62 -4.00
N GLU A 106 11.96 10.65 -3.21
CA GLU A 106 11.70 9.28 -3.67
C GLU A 106 10.40 9.18 -4.49
N VAL A 107 9.40 10.02 -4.20
CA VAL A 107 8.16 10.12 -4.98
C VAL A 107 8.33 11.16 -6.08
N THR A 108 8.09 10.78 -7.32
CA THR A 108 8.15 11.68 -8.48
C THR A 108 6.74 12.09 -8.95
N ASN A 109 6.65 13.11 -9.81
CA ASN A 109 5.38 13.55 -10.43
C ASN A 109 4.28 13.82 -9.40
N TRP A 110 4.56 14.58 -8.34
CA TRP A 110 3.56 14.91 -7.31
C TRP A 110 3.26 16.41 -7.25
N ARG A 111 2.00 16.72 -7.10
CA ARG A 111 1.49 18.04 -6.67
C ARG A 111 1.24 18.05 -5.16
N TRP A 112 0.79 16.90 -4.65
CA TRP A 112 0.59 16.62 -3.25
C TRP A 112 1.14 15.23 -2.96
N VAL A 113 1.84 15.09 -1.88
CA VAL A 113 2.33 13.81 -1.36
C VAL A 113 2.15 13.78 0.15
N GLY A 114 1.84 12.64 0.70
CA GLY A 114 1.70 12.41 2.12
C GLY A 114 1.97 10.94 2.47
N GLU A 115 2.18 10.68 3.72
CA GLU A 115 2.49 9.37 4.23
C GLU A 115 1.76 9.11 5.55
N ASN A 116 1.33 7.85 5.74
CA ASN A 116 1.00 7.29 7.04
C ASN A 116 2.01 6.19 7.34
N VAL A 117 2.49 6.12 8.57
CA VAL A 117 3.34 5.03 9.04
C VAL A 117 2.82 4.50 10.38
N GLY A 118 2.98 3.20 10.58
CA GLY A 118 2.54 2.54 11.81
C GLY A 118 3.04 1.12 11.91
N TYR A 119 2.82 0.53 13.08
CA TYR A 119 3.01 -0.89 13.30
C TYR A 119 1.97 -1.44 14.30
N GLY A 120 1.79 -2.73 14.29
CA GLY A 120 0.90 -3.42 15.23
C GLY A 120 1.02 -4.93 15.13
N PRO A 121 0.24 -5.67 15.92
CA PRO A 121 0.28 -7.12 15.92
C PRO A 121 -0.25 -7.73 14.60
N ASP A 122 -1.16 -7.02 13.95
CA ASP A 122 -1.78 -7.43 12.68
C ASP A 122 -2.25 -6.21 11.86
N ALA A 123 -2.63 -6.46 10.63
CA ALA A 123 -3.06 -5.43 9.69
C ALA A 123 -4.37 -4.76 10.11
N GLU A 124 -5.31 -5.51 10.65
CA GLU A 124 -6.63 -5.04 11.05
C GLU A 124 -6.53 -4.04 12.21
N THR A 125 -5.70 -4.36 13.19
CA THR A 125 -5.41 -3.47 14.34
C THR A 125 -4.82 -2.14 13.87
N VAL A 126 -3.85 -2.17 12.95
CA VAL A 126 -3.24 -0.94 12.44
C VAL A 126 -4.22 -0.13 11.58
N VAL A 127 -5.04 -0.78 10.76
CA VAL A 127 -6.12 -0.11 10.00
C VAL A 127 -7.08 0.63 10.93
N VAL A 128 -7.50 -0.01 12.02
CA VAL A 128 -8.38 0.61 13.02
C VAL A 128 -7.68 1.80 13.67
N ALA A 129 -6.42 1.65 14.07
CA ALA A 129 -5.62 2.72 14.67
C ALA A 129 -5.47 3.93 13.72
N PHE A 130 -5.21 3.70 12.43
CA PHE A 130 -5.14 4.77 11.44
C PHE A 130 -6.47 5.50 11.29
N MET A 131 -7.59 4.79 11.29
CA MET A 131 -8.92 5.40 11.18
C MET A 131 -9.38 6.12 12.46
N GLN A 132 -8.83 5.77 13.62
CA GLN A 132 -9.06 6.47 14.90
C GLN A 132 -8.15 7.69 15.07
N SER A 133 -6.98 7.69 14.46
CA SER A 133 -6.03 8.81 14.49
C SER A 133 -6.45 9.90 13.51
N ALA A 134 -6.74 11.11 14.01
CA ALA A 134 -7.20 12.22 13.18
C ALA A 134 -6.25 12.54 12.01
N PRO A 135 -4.91 12.63 12.19
CA PRO A 135 -4.02 12.94 11.09
C PRO A 135 -3.90 11.80 10.05
N HIS A 136 -3.81 10.53 10.47
CA HIS A 136 -3.77 9.39 9.52
C HIS A 136 -5.08 9.30 8.72
N LYS A 137 -6.22 9.43 9.41
CA LYS A 137 -7.54 9.46 8.78
C LYS A 137 -7.69 10.62 7.79
N ALA A 138 -7.09 11.79 8.09
CA ALA A 138 -7.10 12.93 7.18
C ALA A 138 -6.42 12.58 5.85
N ASN A 139 -5.26 11.92 5.86
CA ASN A 139 -4.60 11.45 4.64
C ASN A 139 -5.47 10.43 3.88
N ILE A 140 -6.04 9.45 4.58
CA ILE A 140 -6.89 8.40 3.96
C ILE A 140 -8.10 9.02 3.25
N LEU A 141 -8.71 10.05 3.84
CA LEU A 141 -9.95 10.66 3.36
C LEU A 141 -9.72 11.94 2.54
N ASP A 142 -8.49 12.36 2.33
CA ASP A 142 -8.19 13.56 1.55
C ASP A 142 -8.65 13.42 0.09
N ARG A 143 -9.53 14.32 -0.34
CA ARG A 143 -10.11 14.32 -1.70
C ARG A 143 -9.11 14.69 -2.79
N ASP A 144 -8.01 15.32 -2.42
CA ASP A 144 -6.97 15.71 -3.38
C ASP A 144 -6.09 14.54 -3.81
N TYR A 145 -5.92 13.53 -2.97
CA TYR A 145 -5.19 12.34 -3.38
C TYR A 145 -6.00 11.50 -4.37
N THR A 146 -5.30 10.99 -5.39
CA THR A 146 -5.87 10.12 -6.42
C THR A 146 -5.13 8.80 -6.56
N GLN A 147 -3.95 8.68 -5.94
CA GLN A 147 -3.11 7.49 -5.97
C GLN A 147 -2.62 7.13 -4.57
N VAL A 148 -2.36 5.84 -4.39
CA VAL A 148 -1.79 5.27 -3.16
C VAL A 148 -0.83 4.13 -3.49
N GLY A 149 0.19 3.97 -2.66
CA GLY A 149 0.99 2.76 -2.55
C GLY A 149 1.05 2.34 -1.10
N VAL A 150 0.85 1.07 -0.83
CA VAL A 150 1.02 0.47 0.50
C VAL A 150 2.20 -0.47 0.47
N GLY A 151 3.04 -0.40 1.48
CA GLY A 151 4.12 -1.35 1.74
C GLY A 151 4.02 -1.85 3.16
N ALA A 152 4.13 -3.16 3.34
CA ALA A 152 4.10 -3.80 4.64
C ALA A 152 5.16 -4.87 4.77
N VAL A 153 5.73 -5.00 5.97
CA VAL A 153 6.72 -6.03 6.33
C VAL A 153 6.31 -6.60 7.67
N THR A 154 6.27 -7.92 7.75
CA THR A 154 6.04 -8.63 9.02
C THR A 154 7.37 -9.14 9.55
N VAL A 155 7.70 -8.79 10.79
CA VAL A 155 8.88 -9.28 11.52
C VAL A 155 8.42 -9.77 12.89
N GLY A 156 8.60 -11.07 13.15
CA GLY A 156 8.06 -11.70 14.35
C GLY A 156 6.54 -11.58 14.38
N ASP A 157 6.02 -11.05 15.47
CA ASP A 157 4.60 -10.81 15.75
C ASP A 157 4.15 -9.38 15.38
N ARG A 158 4.95 -8.63 14.61
CA ARG A 158 4.69 -7.23 14.30
C ARG A 158 4.64 -6.97 12.80
N VAL A 159 3.58 -6.31 12.37
CA VAL A 159 3.41 -5.76 11.02
C VAL A 159 3.83 -4.29 11.02
N TRP A 160 4.80 -3.93 10.19
CA TRP A 160 5.21 -2.56 9.90
C TRP A 160 4.58 -2.13 8.59
N VAL A 161 4.03 -0.93 8.53
CA VAL A 161 3.34 -0.44 7.34
C VAL A 161 3.66 1.02 7.05
N ALA A 162 3.76 1.33 5.76
CA ALA A 162 3.70 2.68 5.24
C ALA A 162 2.62 2.76 4.14
N GLU A 163 1.84 3.84 4.14
CA GLU A 163 0.88 4.20 3.11
C GLU A 163 1.35 5.53 2.50
N VAL A 164 1.70 5.53 1.21
CA VAL A 164 2.14 6.72 0.49
C VAL A 164 1.03 7.19 -0.43
N PHE A 165 0.59 8.43 -0.25
CA PHE A 165 -0.49 9.06 -1.02
C PHE A 165 0.07 10.09 -1.99
N ARG A 166 -0.55 10.20 -3.17
CA ARG A 166 -0.17 11.17 -4.18
C ARG A 166 -1.36 11.75 -4.94
N ARG A 167 -1.32 13.08 -5.17
CA ARG A 167 -1.94 13.71 -6.32
C ARG A 167 -0.85 13.98 -7.34
N PRO A 168 -0.86 13.37 -8.53
CA PRO A 168 0.17 13.63 -9.52
C PRO A 168 0.08 15.06 -10.07
N LEU A 169 1.23 15.63 -10.44
CA LEU A 169 1.33 16.91 -11.09
C LEU A 169 0.72 16.85 -12.49
N HIS A 170 1.01 15.76 -13.21
CA HIS A 170 0.45 15.47 -14.52
C HIS A 170 -0.30 14.13 -14.43
N VAL A 171 -1.58 14.16 -14.78
CA VAL A 171 -2.34 12.92 -14.97
C VAL A 171 -1.88 12.34 -16.29
N THR A 172 -0.98 11.35 -16.24
CA THR A 172 -0.78 10.48 -17.39
C THR A 172 -2.10 9.77 -17.63
N LYS A 173 -2.77 10.09 -18.75
CA LYS A 173 -3.99 9.41 -19.17
C LYS A 173 -3.70 7.92 -19.10
N SER A 174 -4.43 7.17 -18.28
CA SER A 174 -4.31 5.69 -18.28
C SER A 174 -4.40 5.24 -19.73
N PRO A 175 -3.48 4.37 -20.18
CA PRO A 175 -3.51 3.94 -21.57
C PRO A 175 -4.89 3.39 -21.89
N THR A 176 -5.43 3.89 -22.98
CA THR A 176 -6.71 3.48 -23.53
C THR A 176 -6.74 1.96 -23.69
N LEU A 177 -7.85 1.39 -23.39
CA LEU A 177 -8.25 -0.01 -23.24
C LEU A 177 -7.78 -1.06 -24.27
N ALA A 178 -6.99 -0.71 -25.28
CA ALA A 178 -6.91 -1.47 -26.51
C ALA A 178 -5.77 -2.48 -26.66
N SER A 179 -4.72 -2.43 -25.83
CA SER A 179 -3.61 -3.37 -26.04
C SER A 179 -2.99 -3.88 -24.74
N PHE A 180 -2.70 -5.18 -24.72
CA PHE A 180 -1.81 -5.79 -23.77
C PHE A 180 -0.43 -5.11 -23.84
N GLN A 181 -0.02 -4.45 -22.78
CA GLN A 181 1.22 -3.67 -22.77
C GLN A 181 2.41 -4.48 -22.20
N HIS A 182 2.16 -5.21 -21.13
CA HIS A 182 3.19 -6.01 -20.45
C HIS A 182 2.55 -7.04 -19.52
N THR A 183 3.30 -8.09 -19.22
CA THR A 183 2.84 -9.16 -18.32
C THR A 183 2.59 -8.64 -16.92
N LEU A 184 1.37 -8.85 -16.41
CA LEU A 184 1.04 -8.57 -15.02
C LEU A 184 1.40 -9.78 -14.15
N ARG A 185 2.02 -9.51 -13.02
CA ARG A 185 2.50 -10.52 -12.07
C ARG A 185 2.43 -9.98 -10.64
N LEU A 186 2.74 -10.81 -9.69
CA LEU A 186 2.83 -10.39 -8.28
C LEU A 186 3.64 -9.09 -8.15
N GLY A 187 3.08 -8.09 -7.47
CA GLY A 187 3.65 -6.76 -7.34
C GLY A 187 3.30 -5.77 -8.45
N SER A 188 2.67 -6.19 -9.55
CA SER A 188 2.15 -5.26 -10.56
C SER A 188 1.04 -4.40 -9.97
N ALA A 189 0.93 -3.12 -10.42
CA ALA A 189 -0.13 -2.24 -9.96
C ALA A 189 -0.66 -1.36 -11.11
N GLY A 190 -1.86 -0.79 -10.89
CA GLY A 190 -2.50 0.15 -11.81
C GLY A 190 -3.77 -0.35 -12.48
N ALA A 191 -4.28 0.43 -13.44
CA ALA A 191 -5.59 0.20 -14.07
C ALA A 191 -5.71 -1.17 -14.77
N ALA A 192 -4.63 -1.68 -15.35
CA ALA A 192 -4.63 -3.00 -15.99
C ALA A 192 -4.89 -4.13 -14.98
N VAL A 193 -4.34 -4.00 -13.77
CA VAL A 193 -4.59 -4.94 -12.66
C VAL A 193 -6.04 -4.86 -12.21
N SER A 194 -6.57 -3.65 -11.99
CA SER A 194 -7.99 -3.45 -11.62
C SER A 194 -8.95 -4.09 -12.62
N ARG A 195 -8.62 -4.01 -13.90
CA ARG A 195 -9.43 -4.63 -14.97
C ARG A 195 -9.40 -6.15 -14.89
N VAL A 196 -8.22 -6.75 -14.72
CA VAL A 196 -8.09 -8.20 -14.52
C VAL A 196 -8.88 -8.64 -13.30
N GLN A 197 -8.79 -7.90 -12.20
CA GLN A 197 -9.57 -8.16 -11.00
C GLN A 197 -11.08 -8.11 -11.28
N GLY A 198 -11.55 -7.09 -12.00
CA GLY A 198 -12.96 -6.99 -12.38
C GLY A 198 -13.44 -8.16 -13.24
N ARG A 199 -12.64 -8.60 -14.22
CA ARG A 199 -12.96 -9.77 -15.05
C ARG A 199 -12.98 -11.08 -14.27
N LEU A 200 -12.21 -11.17 -13.20
CA LEU A 200 -12.17 -12.30 -12.29
C LEU A 200 -13.15 -12.19 -11.13
N HIS A 201 -14.06 -11.19 -11.16
CA HIS A 201 -15.03 -10.90 -10.10
C HIS A 201 -14.39 -10.66 -8.74
N LEU A 202 -13.17 -10.12 -8.74
CA LEU A 202 -12.46 -9.73 -7.53
C LEU A 202 -12.68 -8.26 -7.21
N ARG A 203 -12.41 -7.90 -5.97
CA ARG A 203 -12.31 -6.50 -5.58
C ARG A 203 -11.20 -5.81 -6.38
N GLN A 204 -11.53 -4.69 -7.03
CA GLN A 204 -10.60 -3.96 -7.89
C GLN A 204 -9.69 -3.05 -7.07
N THR A 205 -8.71 -3.64 -6.40
CA THR A 205 -7.71 -2.90 -5.59
C THR A 205 -6.70 -2.17 -6.46
N GLY A 206 -6.50 -2.62 -7.70
CA GLY A 206 -5.44 -2.12 -8.58
C GLY A 206 -4.05 -2.66 -8.25
N TYR A 207 -3.93 -3.54 -7.27
CA TYR A 207 -2.68 -4.19 -6.88
C TYR A 207 -2.73 -5.72 -7.12
N TYR A 208 -1.72 -6.25 -7.79
CA TYR A 208 -1.61 -7.68 -8.11
C TYR A 208 -0.96 -8.42 -6.93
N GLY A 209 -1.72 -8.59 -5.86
CA GLY A 209 -1.32 -9.34 -4.69
C GLY A 209 -1.45 -10.85 -4.88
N SER A 210 -1.19 -11.61 -3.83
CA SER A 210 -1.29 -13.07 -3.79
C SER A 210 -2.70 -13.55 -4.13
N TYR A 211 -3.72 -12.84 -3.69
CA TYR A 211 -5.13 -13.15 -3.95
C TYR A 211 -5.46 -13.02 -5.45
N THR A 212 -5.01 -11.95 -6.10
CA THR A 212 -5.16 -11.76 -7.55
C THR A 212 -4.42 -12.86 -8.31
N ARG A 213 -3.19 -13.19 -7.88
CA ARG A 213 -2.40 -14.27 -8.48
C ARG A 213 -3.13 -15.60 -8.37
N ALA A 214 -3.66 -15.95 -7.20
CA ALA A 214 -4.40 -17.19 -6.99
C ALA A 214 -5.65 -17.30 -7.89
N ALA A 215 -6.39 -16.19 -8.06
CA ALA A 215 -7.54 -16.16 -8.96
C ALA A 215 -7.14 -16.34 -10.42
N VAL A 216 -6.02 -15.75 -10.85
CA VAL A 216 -5.48 -15.97 -12.20
C VAL A 216 -5.03 -17.41 -12.40
N VAL A 217 -4.41 -18.05 -11.40
CA VAL A 217 -4.08 -19.48 -11.43
C VAL A 217 -5.33 -20.32 -11.64
N ARG A 218 -6.39 -20.10 -10.85
CA ARG A 218 -7.67 -20.81 -11.00
C ARG A 218 -8.26 -20.60 -12.40
N PHE A 219 -8.28 -19.36 -12.88
CA PHE A 219 -8.75 -19.06 -14.23
C PHE A 219 -7.94 -19.83 -15.29
N GLN A 220 -6.62 -19.84 -15.19
CA GLN A 220 -5.74 -20.54 -16.13
C GLN A 220 -5.97 -22.05 -16.11
N HIS A 221 -6.14 -22.66 -14.94
CA HIS A 221 -6.48 -24.09 -14.80
C HIS A 221 -7.86 -24.41 -15.42
N ALA A 222 -8.85 -23.54 -15.24
CA ALA A 222 -10.16 -23.70 -15.86
C ALA A 222 -10.11 -23.62 -17.40
N GLN A 223 -9.04 -23.05 -17.98
CA GLN A 223 -8.78 -23.08 -19.43
C GLN A 223 -7.91 -24.29 -19.85
N GLY A 224 -7.57 -25.21 -18.96
CA GLY A 224 -6.67 -26.34 -19.22
C GLY A 224 -5.19 -25.93 -19.34
N TRP A 225 -4.79 -24.77 -18.81
CA TRP A 225 -3.41 -24.29 -18.90
C TRP A 225 -2.65 -24.51 -17.60
N ALA A 226 -1.30 -24.60 -17.72
CA ALA A 226 -0.46 -24.55 -16.52
C ALA A 226 -0.64 -23.20 -15.80
N GLY A 227 -1.13 -23.24 -14.57
CA GLY A 227 -1.45 -22.08 -13.76
C GLY A 227 -0.21 -21.37 -13.20
N ARG A 228 0.46 -20.54 -13.98
CA ARG A 228 1.64 -19.76 -13.53
C ARG A 228 1.28 -18.52 -12.73
N GLY A 229 0.03 -18.07 -12.82
CA GLY A 229 -0.48 -16.91 -12.09
C GLY A 229 0.05 -15.58 -12.60
N ASN A 230 0.51 -15.51 -13.86
CA ASN A 230 0.85 -14.27 -14.54
C ASN A 230 -0.15 -14.01 -15.67
N VAL A 231 -0.51 -12.75 -15.90
CA VAL A 231 -1.35 -12.36 -17.03
C VAL A 231 -0.46 -11.90 -18.18
N GLY A 232 -0.08 -12.84 -19.02
CA GLY A 232 0.58 -12.59 -20.30
C GLY A 232 -0.44 -12.40 -21.43
N PRO A 233 0.01 -12.27 -22.71
CA PRO A 233 -0.87 -12.03 -23.87
C PRO A 233 -2.00 -13.06 -23.97
N LYS A 234 -1.68 -14.33 -23.83
CA LYS A 234 -2.65 -15.43 -23.90
C LYS A 234 -3.75 -15.31 -22.84
N THR A 235 -3.37 -15.02 -21.59
CA THR A 235 -4.30 -14.85 -20.47
C THR A 235 -5.12 -13.57 -20.64
N TRP A 236 -4.48 -12.48 -21.06
CA TRP A 236 -5.16 -11.23 -21.34
C TRP A 236 -6.24 -11.37 -22.40
N ASN A 237 -5.89 -11.90 -23.58
CA ASN A 237 -6.84 -12.08 -24.68
C ASN A 237 -8.02 -13.02 -24.34
N ARG A 238 -7.87 -13.87 -23.33
CA ARG A 238 -8.95 -14.77 -22.88
C ARG A 238 -9.86 -14.10 -21.84
N LEU A 239 -9.34 -13.10 -21.12
CA LEU A 239 -10.11 -12.32 -20.15
C LEU A 239 -10.93 -11.20 -20.82
N PHE A 240 -10.44 -10.67 -21.93
CA PHE A 240 -11.00 -9.50 -22.64
C PHE A 240 -11.36 -9.81 -24.08
#